data_863deb9993186723f290911a399823e4
#
_entry.id   863deb9993186723f290911a399823e4
#
_cell.length_a   1.000
_cell.length_b   1.000
_cell.length_c   1.000
_cell.angle_alpha   90.00
_cell.angle_beta   90.00
_cell.angle_gamma   90.00
#
_symmetry.space_group_name_H-M   'P 1'
#
loop_
_entity.id
_entity.type
_entity.pdbx_description
1 polymer ?
#
loop_
_entity_poly.entity_id
_entity_poly.type
_entity_poly.pdbx_seq_one_letter_code
_entity_poly.pdbx_strand_id
1 'polypeptide(L)'
;VVARERARLLAPIPRPRKNIFYAGRNYLEHVAEGDRAAGRETAVPEHAQFFTKPANVVIGPGEWIPNHAAVTKALDYEVELVVVIGKGGADIPRERAFDHVFGYTIGNDITARDLQRRHGQLFKGKGLDRSCPMELWIVPCGDLPEPPILRHSLIVNGEALQDSRASRMIFDIPAILSVLPAGLTLEPGDVVMTGTPQGIGVLENEVHYSGFHMGGNGFGCSLRASSRTRLIPAVCDLLPREMRA
;
A
#
# COMPACT_ATOMS: atom_id res chain seq x y z
N VAL A 1 -8.84 14.32 26.98
CA VAL A 1 -9.46 13.28 26.13
C VAL A 1 -10.27 14.02 25.07
N VAL A 2 -9.97 13.80 23.78
CA VAL A 2 -10.73 14.38 22.66
C VAL A 2 -11.78 13.35 22.25
N ALA A 3 -13.03 13.77 22.12
CA ALA A 3 -14.09 12.89 21.62
C ALA A 3 -13.75 12.46 20.17
N ARG A 4 -13.95 11.18 19.84
CA ARG A 4 -13.60 10.58 18.55
C ARG A 4 -14.22 11.34 17.36
N GLU A 5 -15.43 11.85 17.52
CA GLU A 5 -16.14 12.60 16.48
C GLU A 5 -15.47 13.96 16.16
N ARG A 6 -14.59 14.43 17.05
CA ARG A 6 -13.83 15.68 16.89
C ARG A 6 -12.36 15.44 16.48
N ALA A 7 -11.95 14.19 16.41
CA ALA A 7 -10.59 13.82 16.05
C ALA A 7 -10.48 13.56 14.54
N ARG A 8 -9.53 14.21 13.86
CA ARG A 8 -9.12 13.83 12.52
C ARG A 8 -8.07 12.74 12.64
N LEU A 9 -8.38 11.57 12.14
CA LEU A 9 -7.44 10.45 12.07
C LEU A 9 -6.47 10.69 10.91
N LEU A 10 -5.19 10.48 11.16
CA LEU A 10 -4.14 10.56 10.15
C LEU A 10 -3.60 9.16 9.87
N ALA A 11 -2.82 9.02 8.80
CA ALA A 11 -1.98 7.85 8.61
C ALA A 11 -1.03 7.67 9.82
N PRO A 12 -0.60 6.44 10.16
CA PRO A 12 0.27 6.20 11.32
C PRO A 12 1.65 6.84 11.16
N ILE A 13 2.10 7.03 9.93
CA ILE A 13 3.29 7.80 9.54
C ILE A 13 2.85 8.83 8.50
N PRO A 14 2.26 9.98 8.92
CA PRO A 14 1.67 10.93 7.99
C PRO A 14 2.69 11.59 7.06
N ARG A 15 3.94 11.60 7.48
CA ARG A 15 5.04 12.18 6.72
C ARG A 15 6.33 11.43 6.99
N PRO A 16 6.61 10.34 6.25
CA PRO A 16 7.88 9.63 6.33
C PRO A 16 9.07 10.60 6.15
N ARG A 17 10.18 10.33 6.81
CA ARG A 17 11.39 11.17 6.71
C ARG A 17 12.05 11.08 5.34
N LYS A 18 11.96 9.92 4.71
CA LYS A 18 12.43 9.66 3.35
C LYS A 18 11.26 9.45 2.39
N ASN A 19 11.55 9.36 1.11
CA ASN A 19 10.60 8.84 0.14
C ASN A 19 10.15 7.42 0.56
N ILE A 20 8.91 7.08 0.23
CA ILE A 20 8.38 5.74 0.44
C ILE A 20 8.99 4.82 -0.63
N PHE A 21 9.56 3.70 -0.21
CA PHE A 21 10.10 2.68 -1.11
C PHE A 21 9.00 1.73 -1.58
N TYR A 22 9.09 1.26 -2.81
CA TYR A 22 8.13 0.35 -3.43
C TYR A 22 8.84 -0.75 -4.17
N ALA A 23 8.36 -2.00 -4.03
CA ALA A 23 8.72 -3.11 -4.89
C ALA A 23 7.69 -3.26 -6.02
N GLY A 24 8.07 -2.99 -7.25
CA GLY A 24 7.21 -3.14 -8.42
C GLY A 24 7.17 -4.58 -8.95
N ARG A 25 6.05 -4.95 -9.65
CA ARG A 25 5.90 -6.25 -10.35
C ARG A 25 6.18 -7.47 -9.47
N ASN A 26 5.68 -7.46 -8.24
CA ASN A 26 6.02 -8.46 -7.22
C ASN A 26 4.97 -9.58 -7.04
N TYR A 27 3.96 -9.67 -7.90
CA TYR A 27 2.98 -10.74 -7.94
C TYR A 27 2.85 -11.25 -9.38
N LEU A 28 2.93 -12.57 -9.57
CA LEU A 28 2.95 -13.16 -10.91
C LEU A 28 1.71 -12.82 -11.73
N GLU A 29 0.55 -12.90 -11.11
CA GLU A 29 -0.73 -12.62 -11.77
C GLU A 29 -0.83 -11.13 -12.19
N HIS A 30 -0.31 -10.21 -11.35
CA HIS A 30 -0.22 -8.78 -11.69
C HIS A 30 0.77 -8.52 -12.83
N VAL A 31 1.92 -9.22 -12.83
CA VAL A 31 2.89 -9.18 -13.94
C VAL A 31 2.21 -9.60 -15.25
N ALA A 32 1.49 -10.73 -15.22
CA ALA A 32 0.77 -11.25 -16.40
C ALA A 32 -0.33 -10.28 -16.88
N GLU A 33 -1.07 -9.65 -15.95
CA GLU A 33 -2.08 -8.63 -16.25
C GLU A 33 -1.47 -7.41 -16.94
N GLY A 34 -0.38 -6.86 -16.41
CA GLY A 34 0.31 -5.70 -16.97
C GLY A 34 0.99 -6.00 -18.32
N ASP A 35 1.60 -7.16 -18.48
CA ASP A 35 2.24 -7.55 -19.75
C ASP A 35 1.19 -7.82 -20.83
N ARG A 36 0.06 -8.46 -20.51
CA ARG A 36 -1.08 -8.63 -21.43
C ARG A 36 -1.65 -7.28 -21.88
N ALA A 37 -1.85 -6.35 -20.95
CA ALA A 37 -2.32 -5.00 -21.27
C ALA A 37 -1.34 -4.22 -22.15
N ALA A 38 -0.06 -4.57 -22.13
CA ALA A 38 0.99 -4.00 -22.98
C ALA A 38 1.24 -4.80 -24.27
N GLY A 39 0.47 -5.86 -24.54
CA GLY A 39 0.65 -6.74 -25.71
C GLY A 39 1.95 -7.56 -25.68
N ARG A 40 2.46 -7.88 -24.50
CA ARG A 40 3.72 -8.62 -24.30
C ARG A 40 3.46 -10.00 -23.68
N GLU A 41 4.38 -10.91 -23.89
CA GLU A 41 4.42 -12.17 -23.14
C GLU A 41 4.79 -11.89 -21.67
N THR A 42 4.21 -12.71 -20.77
CA THR A 42 4.50 -12.61 -19.34
C THR A 42 5.95 -12.94 -19.06
N ALA A 43 6.69 -11.97 -18.52
CA ALA A 43 8.08 -12.12 -18.11
C ALA A 43 8.23 -11.89 -16.60
N VAL A 44 8.54 -12.96 -15.86
CA VAL A 44 8.82 -12.87 -14.43
C VAL A 44 10.11 -12.07 -14.24
N PRO A 45 10.12 -11.03 -13.39
CA PRO A 45 11.34 -10.29 -13.11
C PRO A 45 12.43 -11.17 -12.50
N GLU A 46 13.63 -11.13 -13.04
CA GLU A 46 14.80 -11.82 -12.48
C GLU A 46 15.28 -11.14 -11.19
N HIS A 47 15.13 -9.82 -11.13
CA HIS A 47 15.53 -9.00 -9.99
C HIS A 47 14.37 -8.14 -9.50
N ALA A 48 14.33 -7.88 -8.18
CA ALA A 48 13.36 -7.00 -7.58
C ALA A 48 13.50 -5.57 -8.16
N GLN A 49 12.40 -5.00 -8.61
CA GLN A 49 12.35 -3.66 -9.17
C GLN A 49 11.91 -2.68 -8.09
N PHE A 50 12.66 -1.60 -7.91
CA PHE A 50 12.33 -0.60 -6.90
C PHE A 50 12.06 0.77 -7.52
N PHE A 51 11.14 1.50 -6.89
CA PHE A 51 10.88 2.91 -7.17
C PHE A 51 10.48 3.61 -5.88
N THR A 52 10.28 4.92 -5.93
CA THR A 52 9.86 5.69 -4.76
C THR A 52 8.73 6.64 -5.08
N LYS A 53 7.94 6.98 -4.05
CA LYS A 53 7.05 8.14 -4.02
C LYS A 53 7.55 9.19 -3.02
N PRO A 54 7.30 10.49 -3.27
CA PRO A 54 7.61 11.54 -2.30
C PRO A 54 6.90 11.32 -0.96
N ALA A 55 7.55 11.70 0.13
CA ALA A 55 6.98 11.54 1.48
C ALA A 55 5.69 12.34 1.73
N ASN A 56 5.43 13.38 0.94
CA ASN A 56 4.28 14.28 1.09
C ASN A 56 2.98 13.77 0.43
N VAL A 57 3.02 12.61 -0.25
CA VAL A 57 1.83 12.05 -0.92
C VAL A 57 0.94 11.22 0.00
N VAL A 58 1.38 10.97 1.25
CA VAL A 58 0.64 10.16 2.23
C VAL A 58 -0.63 10.87 2.66
N ILE A 59 -1.72 10.11 2.71
CA ILE A 59 -3.00 10.50 3.31
C ILE A 59 -3.51 9.40 4.23
N GLY A 60 -4.34 9.81 5.20
CA GLY A 60 -4.97 8.90 6.16
C GLY A 60 -6.42 8.55 5.79
N PRO A 61 -7.05 7.70 6.61
CA PRO A 61 -8.45 7.33 6.45
C PRO A 61 -9.38 8.54 6.45
N GLY A 62 -10.46 8.47 5.65
CA GLY A 62 -11.43 9.56 5.52
C GLY A 62 -10.96 10.74 4.66
N GLU A 63 -9.82 10.63 4.02
CA GLU A 63 -9.30 11.66 3.12
C GLU A 63 -9.63 11.33 1.64
N TRP A 64 -9.69 12.38 0.83
CA TRP A 64 -9.96 12.26 -0.60
C TRP A 64 -8.70 12.05 -1.41
N ILE A 65 -8.79 11.15 -2.39
CA ILE A 65 -7.82 11.00 -3.47
C ILE A 65 -8.33 11.86 -4.63
N PRO A 66 -7.61 12.93 -5.01
CA PRO A 66 -8.01 13.74 -6.16
C PRO A 66 -7.91 12.92 -7.46
N ASN A 67 -8.83 13.14 -8.39
CA ASN A 67 -8.79 12.50 -9.69
C ASN A 67 -7.71 13.05 -10.63
N HIS A 68 -7.11 14.19 -10.27
CA HIS A 68 -6.07 14.87 -11.05
C HIS A 68 -6.43 15.06 -12.54
N ALA A 69 -7.71 15.33 -12.85
CA ALA A 69 -8.27 15.37 -14.21
C ALA A 69 -7.56 16.34 -15.18
N ALA A 70 -6.84 17.33 -14.66
CA ALA A 70 -6.02 18.23 -15.47
C ALA A 70 -4.76 17.57 -16.06
N VAL A 71 -4.29 16.46 -15.48
CA VAL A 71 -3.00 15.84 -15.86
C VAL A 71 -3.10 14.36 -16.21
N THR A 72 -4.14 13.66 -15.77
CA THR A 72 -4.36 12.22 -16.04
C THR A 72 -5.83 11.91 -16.28
N LYS A 73 -6.09 10.84 -17.04
CA LYS A 73 -7.41 10.24 -17.24
C LYS A 73 -7.44 8.76 -16.88
N ALA A 74 -6.38 8.26 -16.25
CA ALA A 74 -6.20 6.83 -15.98
C ALA A 74 -5.60 6.61 -14.58
N LEU A 75 -6.27 7.14 -13.55
CA LEU A 75 -5.96 6.85 -12.16
C LEU A 75 -6.40 5.44 -11.83
N ASP A 76 -5.51 4.69 -11.20
CA ASP A 76 -5.68 3.29 -10.86
C ASP A 76 -5.30 3.04 -9.40
N TYR A 77 -5.84 2.00 -8.80
CA TYR A 77 -5.57 1.58 -7.43
C TYR A 77 -4.65 0.35 -7.39
N GLU A 78 -3.85 0.25 -6.35
CA GLU A 78 -2.92 -0.85 -6.09
C GLU A 78 -2.79 -1.06 -4.58
N VAL A 79 -3.58 -2.00 -4.02
CA VAL A 79 -3.44 -2.32 -2.59
C VAL A 79 -2.14 -3.06 -2.35
N GLU A 80 -1.41 -2.65 -1.33
CA GLU A 80 -0.12 -3.22 -0.98
C GLU A 80 0.01 -3.46 0.53
N LEU A 81 0.65 -4.57 0.87
CA LEU A 81 1.16 -4.75 2.21
C LEU A 81 2.34 -3.79 2.42
N VAL A 82 2.35 -3.15 3.57
CA VAL A 82 3.38 -2.16 3.95
C VAL A 82 4.20 -2.71 5.09
N VAL A 83 5.52 -2.69 4.94
CA VAL A 83 6.49 -2.96 5.98
C VAL A 83 7.00 -1.65 6.55
N VAL A 84 6.97 -1.49 7.87
CA VAL A 84 7.55 -0.36 8.58
C VAL A 84 8.84 -0.82 9.24
N ILE A 85 9.93 -0.09 9.00
CA ILE A 85 11.24 -0.41 9.55
C ILE A 85 11.32 0.03 11.01
N GLY A 86 11.74 -0.89 11.88
CA GLY A 86 11.95 -0.64 13.32
C GLY A 86 13.41 -0.47 13.67
N LYS A 87 14.28 -1.25 13.03
CA LYS A 87 15.72 -1.20 13.22
C LYS A 87 16.39 -0.85 11.91
N GLY A 88 17.14 0.25 11.88
CA GLY A 88 17.87 0.67 10.69
C GLY A 88 19.04 -0.25 10.36
N GLY A 89 19.52 -0.17 9.11
CA GLY A 89 20.69 -0.89 8.64
C GLY A 89 20.89 -0.79 7.13
N ALA A 90 22.08 -1.12 6.69
CA ALA A 90 22.43 -1.38 5.30
C ALA A 90 22.89 -2.84 5.20
N ASP A 91 22.93 -3.38 3.98
CA ASP A 91 23.43 -4.74 3.69
C ASP A 91 22.84 -5.80 4.62
N ILE A 92 21.50 -5.75 4.81
CA ILE A 92 20.76 -6.61 5.74
C ILE A 92 20.78 -8.06 5.20
N PRO A 93 21.33 -9.04 5.94
CA PRO A 93 21.24 -10.43 5.54
C PRO A 93 19.79 -10.92 5.50
N ARG A 94 19.44 -11.71 4.48
CA ARG A 94 18.08 -12.20 4.27
C ARG A 94 17.48 -12.89 5.51
N GLU A 95 18.28 -13.71 6.19
CA GLU A 95 17.90 -14.45 7.40
C GLU A 95 17.68 -13.56 8.63
N ARG A 96 18.13 -12.29 8.56
CA ARG A 96 17.95 -11.29 9.63
C ARG A 96 16.91 -10.22 9.26
N ALA A 97 16.27 -10.34 8.14
CA ALA A 97 15.36 -9.30 7.61
C ALA A 97 14.22 -8.95 8.59
N PHE A 98 13.61 -9.95 9.23
CA PHE A 98 12.53 -9.71 10.18
C PHE A 98 12.97 -8.99 11.46
N ASP A 99 14.25 -9.07 11.86
CA ASP A 99 14.81 -8.30 12.98
C ASP A 99 14.73 -6.78 12.76
N HIS A 100 14.57 -6.35 11.53
CA HIS A 100 14.50 -4.94 11.13
C HIS A 100 13.06 -4.42 10.99
N VAL A 101 12.05 -5.29 11.07
CA VAL A 101 10.64 -4.94 10.92
C VAL A 101 10.07 -4.48 12.26
N PHE A 102 9.46 -3.30 12.29
CA PHE A 102 8.63 -2.84 13.41
C PHE A 102 7.24 -3.48 13.37
N GLY A 103 6.63 -3.49 12.19
CA GLY A 103 5.29 -4.01 11.99
C GLY A 103 4.78 -3.77 10.58
N TYR A 104 3.49 -4.02 10.40
CA TYR A 104 2.83 -4.03 9.11
C TYR A 104 1.60 -3.14 9.11
N THR A 105 1.33 -2.55 7.97
CA THR A 105 0.08 -1.84 7.68
C THR A 105 -0.33 -2.09 6.22
N ILE A 106 -1.37 -1.41 5.76
CA ILE A 106 -1.80 -1.45 4.36
C ILE A 106 -1.67 -0.06 3.76
N GLY A 107 -1.28 0.00 2.51
CA GLY A 107 -1.30 1.21 1.71
C GLY A 107 -1.92 0.96 0.33
N ASN A 108 -2.11 2.05 -0.39
CA ASN A 108 -2.61 2.01 -1.75
C ASN A 108 -1.69 2.86 -2.65
N ASP A 109 -1.08 2.22 -3.63
CA ASP A 109 -0.18 2.86 -4.59
C ASP A 109 -0.97 3.43 -5.77
N ILE A 110 -1.70 4.53 -5.52
CA ILE A 110 -2.48 5.19 -6.57
C ILE A 110 -1.58 5.61 -7.73
N THR A 111 -1.94 5.18 -8.94
CA THR A 111 -1.10 5.24 -10.13
C THR A 111 -1.81 5.91 -11.28
N ALA A 112 -1.20 6.94 -11.90
CA ALA A 112 -1.65 7.51 -13.17
C ALA A 112 -1.04 6.72 -14.33
N ARG A 113 -1.76 5.74 -14.87
CA ARG A 113 -1.25 4.78 -15.88
C ARG A 113 -0.80 5.43 -17.18
N ASP A 114 -1.51 6.46 -17.63
CA ASP A 114 -1.14 7.21 -18.82
C ASP A 114 0.17 8.00 -18.64
N LEU A 115 0.38 8.61 -17.47
CA LEU A 115 1.64 9.28 -17.14
C LEU A 115 2.78 8.27 -16.95
N GLN A 116 2.51 7.13 -16.32
CA GLN A 116 3.49 6.06 -16.15
C GLN A 116 4.02 5.58 -17.51
N ARG A 117 3.14 5.32 -18.48
CA ARG A 117 3.53 4.91 -19.84
C ARG A 117 4.26 6.01 -20.60
N ARG A 118 3.78 7.27 -20.50
CA ARG A 118 4.35 8.41 -21.21
C ARG A 118 5.77 8.73 -20.82
N HIS A 119 6.08 8.66 -19.52
CA HIS A 119 7.37 9.12 -19.00
C HIS A 119 8.43 8.01 -18.87
N GLY A 120 8.06 6.75 -19.05
CA GLY A 120 8.99 5.61 -18.93
C GLY A 120 9.48 5.33 -17.50
N GLN A 121 9.74 6.38 -16.71
CA GLN A 121 10.08 6.28 -15.30
C GLN A 121 8.79 6.35 -14.44
N LEU A 122 8.72 5.54 -13.39
CA LEU A 122 7.49 5.39 -12.59
C LEU A 122 7.12 6.64 -11.81
N PHE A 123 8.10 7.44 -11.39
CA PHE A 123 7.92 8.58 -10.48
C PHE A 123 6.80 9.54 -10.89
N LYS A 124 6.72 9.94 -12.17
CA LYS A 124 5.70 10.90 -12.62
C LYS A 124 4.26 10.35 -12.57
N GLY A 125 4.10 9.06 -12.84
CA GLY A 125 2.79 8.39 -12.75
C GLY A 125 2.40 7.99 -11.33
N LYS A 126 3.36 7.90 -10.41
CA LYS A 126 3.20 7.43 -9.04
C LYS A 126 3.24 8.54 -7.98
N GLY A 127 3.93 9.66 -8.26
CA GLY A 127 4.21 10.74 -7.31
C GLY A 127 3.22 11.91 -7.33
N LEU A 128 1.96 11.70 -7.73
CA LEU A 128 0.93 12.73 -7.64
C LEU A 128 0.56 12.99 -6.18
N ASP A 129 0.13 14.21 -5.88
CA ASP A 129 -0.29 14.57 -4.52
C ASP A 129 -1.40 13.64 -4.02
N ARG A 130 -1.32 13.24 -2.74
CA ARG A 130 -2.33 12.40 -2.07
C ARG A 130 -2.51 11.01 -2.72
N SER A 131 -1.48 10.50 -3.39
CA SER A 131 -1.50 9.23 -4.12
C SER A 131 -1.01 8.03 -3.30
N CYS A 132 -0.85 8.18 -1.98
CA CYS A 132 -0.49 7.09 -1.07
C CYS A 132 -1.40 7.08 0.17
N PRO A 133 -2.66 6.66 0.03
CA PRO A 133 -3.49 6.36 1.19
C PRO A 133 -2.83 5.27 2.05
N MET A 134 -2.75 5.51 3.36
CA MET A 134 -2.32 4.52 4.34
C MET A 134 -3.38 4.31 5.39
N GLU A 135 -3.38 3.11 5.91
CA GLU A 135 -4.26 2.71 6.99
C GLU A 135 -3.97 3.44 8.33
N LEU A 136 -4.89 3.26 9.28
CA LEU A 136 -4.91 4.00 10.54
C LEU A 136 -3.82 3.57 11.53
N TRP A 137 -3.43 2.30 11.52
CA TRP A 137 -2.50 1.73 12.50
C TRP A 137 -1.48 0.79 11.88
N ILE A 138 -0.42 0.56 12.62
CA ILE A 138 0.59 -0.45 12.34
C ILE A 138 0.36 -1.58 13.33
N VAL A 139 0.30 -2.83 12.84
CA VAL A 139 0.30 -4.02 13.68
C VAL A 139 1.76 -4.39 13.95
N PRO A 140 2.22 -4.37 15.21
CA PRO A 140 3.58 -4.74 15.54
C PRO A 140 3.90 -6.18 15.12
N CYS A 141 5.13 -6.44 14.70
CA CYS A 141 5.53 -7.80 14.30
C CYS A 141 5.41 -8.81 15.45
N GLY A 142 5.63 -8.39 16.70
CA GLY A 142 5.50 -9.24 17.88
C GLY A 142 4.06 -9.71 18.18
N ASP A 143 3.04 -9.10 17.58
CA ASP A 143 1.63 -9.50 17.71
C ASP A 143 1.20 -10.50 16.61
N LEU A 144 2.13 -10.92 15.75
CA LEU A 144 1.88 -11.80 14.63
C LEU A 144 2.70 -13.10 14.73
N PRO A 145 2.22 -14.22 14.14
CA PRO A 145 3.02 -15.43 14.05
C PRO A 145 4.27 -15.20 13.19
N GLU A 146 5.32 -15.95 13.44
CA GLU A 146 6.56 -15.90 12.65
C GLU A 146 6.76 -17.22 11.89
N PRO A 147 6.90 -17.20 10.55
CA PRO A 147 6.74 -16.05 9.65
C PRO A 147 5.28 -15.54 9.62
N PRO A 148 5.06 -14.22 9.37
CA PRO A 148 3.73 -13.65 9.44
C PRO A 148 2.85 -14.14 8.28
N ILE A 149 1.64 -14.59 8.61
CA ILE A 149 0.61 -14.98 7.64
C ILE A 149 -0.25 -13.74 7.36
N LEU A 150 0.05 -13.05 6.26
CA LEU A 150 -0.58 -11.78 5.94
C LEU A 150 -1.43 -11.90 4.67
N ARG A 151 -2.71 -11.50 4.78
CA ARG A 151 -3.64 -11.33 3.67
C ARG A 151 -3.99 -9.86 3.55
N HIS A 152 -4.09 -9.35 2.33
CA HIS A 152 -4.53 -7.99 2.06
C HIS A 152 -5.53 -7.96 0.93
N SER A 153 -6.48 -7.05 1.00
CA SER A 153 -7.57 -6.93 0.03
C SER A 153 -7.98 -5.48 -0.17
N LEU A 154 -8.58 -5.22 -1.33
CA LEU A 154 -9.17 -3.94 -1.66
C LEU A 154 -10.63 -4.11 -2.03
N ILE A 155 -11.48 -3.28 -1.41
CA ILE A 155 -12.90 -3.18 -1.71
C ILE A 155 -13.15 -1.80 -2.31
N VAL A 156 -13.76 -1.75 -3.50
CA VAL A 156 -14.18 -0.51 -4.15
C VAL A 156 -15.70 -0.55 -4.32
N ASN A 157 -16.40 0.43 -3.80
CA ASN A 157 -17.88 0.53 -3.87
C ASN A 157 -18.62 -0.73 -3.35
N GLY A 158 -18.02 -1.45 -2.41
CA GLY A 158 -18.60 -2.68 -1.85
C GLY A 158 -18.21 -3.97 -2.59
N GLU A 159 -17.49 -3.88 -3.69
CA GLU A 159 -16.97 -5.02 -4.45
C GLU A 159 -15.49 -5.26 -4.12
N ALA A 160 -15.13 -6.52 -3.83
CA ALA A 160 -13.74 -6.92 -3.61
C ALA A 160 -13.03 -7.08 -4.95
N LEU A 161 -12.13 -6.15 -5.27
CA LEU A 161 -11.42 -6.12 -6.54
C LEU A 161 -10.02 -6.71 -6.45
N GLN A 162 -9.35 -6.59 -5.30
CA GLN A 162 -8.06 -7.23 -5.06
C GLN A 162 -8.13 -8.03 -3.77
N ASP A 163 -7.56 -9.23 -3.79
CA ASP A 163 -7.45 -10.12 -2.62
C ASP A 163 -6.27 -11.07 -2.81
N SER A 164 -5.29 -11.00 -1.92
CA SER A 164 -4.08 -11.82 -2.01
C SER A 164 -3.42 -12.04 -0.65
N ARG A 165 -2.30 -12.74 -0.68
CA ARG A 165 -1.47 -13.06 0.50
C ARG A 165 -0.02 -12.73 0.22
N ALA A 166 0.72 -12.36 1.27
CA ALA A 166 2.15 -12.11 1.20
C ALA A 166 2.95 -13.33 0.68
N SER A 167 2.46 -14.55 0.91
CA SER A 167 3.08 -15.78 0.40
C SER A 167 3.03 -15.95 -1.12
N ARG A 168 2.31 -15.08 -1.85
CA ARG A 168 2.26 -15.06 -3.32
C ARG A 168 3.23 -14.07 -3.96
N MET A 169 3.99 -13.35 -3.15
CA MET A 169 5.05 -12.45 -3.65
C MET A 169 6.12 -13.24 -4.40
N ILE A 170 6.60 -12.71 -5.52
CA ILE A 170 7.75 -13.23 -6.25
C ILE A 170 9.01 -13.05 -5.40
N PHE A 171 9.20 -11.85 -4.86
CA PHE A 171 10.23 -11.52 -3.89
C PHE A 171 9.55 -11.32 -2.54
N ASP A 172 9.73 -12.25 -1.62
CA ASP A 172 9.14 -12.17 -0.27
C ASP A 172 9.76 -11.03 0.56
N ILE A 173 9.19 -10.73 1.72
CA ILE A 173 9.65 -9.65 2.58
C ILE A 173 11.15 -9.75 2.90
N PRO A 174 11.70 -10.93 3.29
CA PRO A 174 13.14 -11.08 3.46
C PRO A 174 13.97 -10.77 2.21
N ALA A 175 13.50 -11.16 1.02
CA ALA A 175 14.20 -10.83 -0.23
C ALA A 175 14.20 -9.31 -0.48
N ILE A 176 13.05 -8.65 -0.33
CA ILE A 176 12.94 -7.18 -0.47
C ILE A 176 13.91 -6.49 0.50
N LEU A 177 13.88 -6.87 1.79
CA LEU A 177 14.68 -6.23 2.83
C LEU A 177 16.17 -6.61 2.79
N SER A 178 16.57 -7.59 2.00
CA SER A 178 18.00 -7.88 1.75
C SER A 178 18.52 -7.18 0.50
N VAL A 179 17.69 -7.03 -0.54
CA VAL A 179 18.10 -6.42 -1.81
C VAL A 179 18.00 -4.89 -1.77
N LEU A 180 16.92 -4.33 -1.23
CA LEU A 180 16.74 -2.87 -1.18
C LEU A 180 17.85 -2.15 -0.42
N PRO A 181 18.27 -2.59 0.77
CA PRO A 181 19.31 -1.91 1.54
C PRO A 181 20.74 -2.28 1.12
N ALA A 182 20.94 -3.04 0.07
CA ALA A 182 22.29 -3.29 -0.47
C ALA A 182 22.90 -1.98 -1.00
N GLY A 183 23.81 -1.41 -0.24
CA GLY A 183 24.41 -0.09 -0.52
C GLY A 183 23.50 1.11 -0.22
N LEU A 184 22.37 0.91 0.46
CA LEU A 184 21.43 1.94 0.91
C LEU A 184 21.08 1.72 2.39
N THR A 185 21.12 2.77 3.21
CA THR A 185 20.74 2.65 4.62
C THR A 185 19.25 2.85 4.82
N LEU A 186 18.55 1.85 5.36
CA LEU A 186 17.22 2.01 5.93
C LEU A 186 17.30 2.59 7.33
N GLU A 187 16.31 3.39 7.72
CA GLU A 187 16.19 4.00 9.04
C GLU A 187 14.88 3.62 9.72
N PRO A 188 14.82 3.64 11.07
CA PRO A 188 13.56 3.45 11.77
C PRO A 188 12.50 4.43 11.30
N GLY A 189 11.30 3.91 10.99
CA GLY A 189 10.20 4.68 10.41
C GLY A 189 10.21 4.76 8.89
N ASP A 190 11.21 4.22 8.19
CA ASP A 190 11.14 4.05 6.74
C ASP A 190 10.00 3.09 6.39
N VAL A 191 9.36 3.37 5.26
CA VAL A 191 8.17 2.66 4.78
C VAL A 191 8.51 1.95 3.48
N VAL A 192 8.22 0.65 3.42
CA VAL A 192 8.44 -0.19 2.25
C VAL A 192 7.14 -0.85 1.83
N MET A 193 6.65 -0.52 0.66
CA MET A 193 5.49 -1.11 -0.01
C MET A 193 5.95 -2.33 -0.80
N THR A 194 5.22 -3.45 -0.71
CA THR A 194 5.72 -4.75 -1.17
C THR A 194 5.22 -5.20 -2.53
N GLY A 195 4.48 -4.34 -3.21
CA GLY A 195 3.86 -4.64 -4.50
C GLY A 195 2.38 -5.03 -4.37
N THR A 196 1.66 -4.87 -5.47
CA THR A 196 0.22 -5.13 -5.57
C THR A 196 -0.08 -6.45 -6.26
N PRO A 197 -1.15 -7.17 -5.87
CA PRO A 197 -1.67 -8.32 -6.60
C PRO A 197 -2.44 -7.89 -7.87
N GLN A 198 -2.96 -8.87 -8.61
CA GLN A 198 -3.87 -8.67 -9.75
C GLN A 198 -5.17 -7.99 -9.33
N GLY A 199 -5.95 -7.54 -10.32
CA GLY A 199 -7.23 -6.88 -10.14
C GLY A 199 -7.12 -5.38 -10.08
N ILE A 200 -6.07 -4.81 -10.68
CA ILE A 200 -5.93 -3.36 -10.89
C ILE A 200 -7.03 -2.85 -11.83
N GLY A 201 -7.39 -1.58 -11.71
CA GLY A 201 -8.44 -0.99 -12.56
C GLY A 201 -8.54 0.53 -12.43
N VAL A 202 -8.95 1.16 -13.52
CA VAL A 202 -9.05 2.62 -13.59
C VAL A 202 -10.23 3.12 -12.76
N LEU A 203 -9.97 4.13 -11.95
CA LEU A 203 -10.98 4.86 -11.18
C LEU A 203 -11.67 5.90 -12.09
N GLU A 204 -12.99 5.84 -12.18
CA GLU A 204 -13.75 6.75 -13.07
C GLU A 204 -13.98 8.14 -12.47
N ASN A 205 -13.97 8.26 -11.13
CA ASN A 205 -14.29 9.49 -10.39
C ASN A 205 -13.33 9.71 -9.23
N GLU A 206 -13.46 10.87 -8.56
CA GLU A 206 -12.81 11.09 -7.27
C GLU A 206 -13.22 10.01 -6.27
N VAL A 207 -12.27 9.48 -5.54
CA VAL A 207 -12.47 8.34 -4.66
C VAL A 207 -12.19 8.72 -3.22
N HIS A 208 -13.16 8.46 -2.37
CA HIS A 208 -13.00 8.64 -0.93
C HIS A 208 -12.34 7.41 -0.32
N TYR A 209 -11.22 7.63 0.33
CA TYR A 209 -10.53 6.58 1.08
C TYR A 209 -11.21 6.38 2.43
N SER A 210 -11.98 5.33 2.58
CA SER A 210 -12.74 5.07 3.80
C SER A 210 -12.04 4.14 4.79
N GLY A 211 -10.85 3.64 4.49
CA GLY A 211 -10.03 2.78 5.36
C GLY A 211 -10.73 1.46 5.76
N PHE A 212 -10.04 0.53 6.12
CA PHE A 212 -10.08 -0.71 6.88
C PHE A 212 -11.12 -1.79 6.70
N HIS A 213 -10.56 -2.98 6.54
CA HIS A 213 -11.09 -4.21 7.13
C HIS A 213 -9.97 -4.96 7.85
N MET A 214 -10.05 -5.06 9.18
CA MET A 214 -9.40 -6.12 9.94
C MET A 214 -10.50 -7.13 10.29
N GLY A 215 -10.53 -8.25 9.61
CA GLY A 215 -11.40 -9.37 9.95
C GLY A 215 -10.60 -10.65 9.85
N GLY A 216 -10.56 -11.43 10.93
CA GLY A 216 -10.03 -12.78 11.03
C GLY A 216 -8.86 -13.11 10.10
N ASN A 217 -7.62 -12.85 10.48
CA ASN A 217 -6.38 -13.15 9.75
C ASN A 217 -6.08 -12.34 8.48
N GLY A 218 -6.62 -11.12 8.30
CA GLY A 218 -6.32 -10.31 7.11
C GLY A 218 -6.44 -8.81 7.32
N PHE A 219 -5.73 -8.05 6.48
CA PHE A 219 -5.77 -6.59 6.37
C PHE A 219 -6.52 -6.20 5.11
N GLY A 220 -7.29 -5.12 5.15
CA GLY A 220 -8.03 -4.67 3.98
C GLY A 220 -8.10 -3.15 3.85
N CYS A 221 -8.15 -2.67 2.62
CA CYS A 221 -8.37 -1.29 2.25
C CYS A 221 -9.73 -1.16 1.56
N SER A 222 -10.46 -0.09 1.83
CA SER A 222 -11.74 0.19 1.18
C SER A 222 -11.71 1.55 0.51
N LEU A 223 -12.11 1.58 -0.76
CA LEU A 223 -12.33 2.79 -1.53
C LEU A 223 -13.82 2.94 -1.84
N ARG A 224 -14.33 4.17 -1.77
CA ARG A 224 -15.69 4.48 -2.24
C ARG A 224 -15.63 5.62 -3.24
N ALA A 225 -16.16 5.41 -4.43
CA ALA A 225 -16.46 6.50 -5.34
C ALA A 225 -17.66 7.28 -4.80
N SER A 226 -17.61 8.60 -4.82
CA SER A 226 -18.68 9.45 -4.32
C SER A 226 -18.92 10.63 -5.24
N SER A 227 -20.17 10.80 -5.64
CA SER A 227 -20.72 12.11 -5.94
C SER A 227 -21.04 12.78 -4.60
N ARG A 228 -20.13 13.61 -4.08
CA ARG A 228 -20.33 14.61 -3.00
C ARG A 228 -21.23 14.25 -1.81
N THR A 229 -21.19 13.05 -1.27
CA THR A 229 -21.92 12.75 -0.03
C THR A 229 -20.93 12.43 1.09
N ARG A 230 -20.98 13.21 2.18
CA ARG A 230 -20.25 12.92 3.41
C ARG A 230 -20.72 11.55 3.93
N LEU A 231 -19.82 10.59 3.98
CA LEU A 231 -20.12 9.30 4.59
C LEU A 231 -19.77 9.30 6.07
N ILE A 232 -20.76 8.94 6.84
CA ILE A 232 -20.68 8.63 8.27
C ILE A 232 -19.89 7.32 8.44
N PRO A 233 -19.01 7.19 9.44
CA PRO A 233 -18.23 5.97 9.63
C PRO A 233 -19.12 4.82 10.14
N ALA A 234 -19.40 3.86 9.27
CA ALA A 234 -20.13 2.64 9.63
C ALA A 234 -19.14 1.46 9.89
N VAL A 235 -18.06 1.69 10.61
CA VAL A 235 -16.99 0.67 10.79
C VAL A 235 -16.83 0.25 12.26
N CYS A 236 -17.65 0.79 13.19
CA CYS A 236 -17.52 0.47 14.61
C CYS A 236 -18.09 -0.91 15.02
N ASP A 237 -18.86 -1.57 14.15
CA ASP A 237 -19.56 -2.80 14.51
C ASP A 237 -18.79 -4.09 14.24
N LEU A 238 -17.60 -4.00 13.63
CA LEU A 238 -16.78 -5.17 13.26
C LEU A 238 -15.52 -5.35 14.11
N LEU A 239 -15.29 -4.50 15.09
CA LEU A 239 -14.19 -4.73 16.04
C LEU A 239 -14.60 -5.81 17.05
N PRO A 240 -13.70 -6.73 17.42
CA PRO A 240 -13.89 -7.63 18.55
C PRO A 240 -14.30 -6.82 19.79
N ARG A 241 -15.21 -7.37 20.61
CA ARG A 241 -15.75 -6.67 21.82
C ARG A 241 -14.64 -6.18 22.77
N GLU A 242 -13.48 -6.82 22.73
CA GLU A 242 -12.31 -6.51 23.56
C GLU A 242 -11.55 -5.25 23.13
N MET A 243 -11.79 -4.72 21.91
CA MET A 243 -11.18 -3.49 21.41
C MET A 243 -12.14 -2.27 21.36
N ARG A 244 -13.30 -2.37 21.99
CA ARG A 244 -14.32 -1.30 22.01
C ARG A 244 -14.25 -0.35 23.22
N ALA A 245 -13.15 -0.39 23.97
CA ALA A 245 -12.95 0.44 25.17
C ALA A 245 -12.15 1.71 24.86
#